data_c9cab5322f9fbb406fa4beeb88ce1df9
#
_entry.id   c9cab5322f9fbb406fa4beeb88ce1df9
#
_cell.length_a   1.000
_cell.length_b   1.000
_cell.length_c   1.000
_cell.angle_alpha   90.00
_cell.angle_beta   90.00
_cell.angle_gamma   90.00
#
_symmetry.space_group_name_H-M   'P 1'
#
loop_
_entity.id
_entity.type
_entity.pdbx_description
1 polymer ?
#
loop_
_entity_poly.entity_id
_entity_poly.type
_entity_poly.pdbx_seq_one_letter_code
_entity_poly.pdbx_strand_id
1 'polypeptide(L)'
;MVIDDGWSEAWDVTKTIPEINMEELVAYGKKKNVDLILWVSWAPFREKIDEAFDKFSQWGIKGIKMDFMNRDDQEMVDFYYEVARKAAARKMLVDFHGAYKPTGWLRTFPNVLTSEGVAGLENHKWGSFVTPKHNVTLPFTRMVAGPMDYTPGAMINFHEKDHKIWFNLPASVGTRCHQLGMYVVYESPLQMLADSPSNYYREPVCMEFLSQVPVVWDETRVLKASVGCLLYTSPSPRD
;
A
#
# COMPACT_ATOMS: atom_id res chain seq x y z
N MET A 1 8.24 1.65 -6.94
CA MET A 1 7.34 0.53 -7.34
C MET A 1 7.46 -0.58 -6.31
N VAL A 2 6.34 -1.16 -5.87
CA VAL A 2 6.35 -2.35 -5.02
C VAL A 2 6.36 -3.59 -5.89
N ILE A 3 7.25 -4.53 -5.61
CA ILE A 3 7.23 -5.89 -6.15
C ILE A 3 6.64 -6.75 -5.03
N ASP A 4 5.41 -7.19 -5.26
CA ASP A 4 4.64 -7.97 -4.30
C ASP A 4 5.11 -9.44 -4.24
N ASP A 5 4.41 -10.31 -3.53
CA ASP A 5 4.77 -11.72 -3.36
C ASP A 5 5.12 -12.43 -4.69
N GLY A 6 5.99 -13.43 -4.61
CA GLY A 6 6.40 -14.27 -5.74
C GLY A 6 7.78 -13.93 -6.33
N TRP A 7 8.51 -12.96 -5.78
CA TRP A 7 9.88 -12.64 -6.24
C TRP A 7 10.97 -13.52 -5.61
N SER A 8 10.69 -14.09 -4.43
CA SER A 8 11.65 -14.88 -3.64
C SER A 8 11.33 -16.37 -3.62
N GLU A 9 12.35 -17.21 -3.54
CA GLU A 9 12.19 -18.66 -3.42
C GLU A 9 11.61 -19.04 -2.06
N ALA A 10 10.40 -19.59 -2.03
CA ALA A 10 9.73 -20.05 -0.80
C ALA A 10 9.79 -19.04 0.37
N TRP A 11 9.71 -17.75 0.06
CA TRP A 11 9.82 -16.62 1.00
C TRP A 11 11.21 -16.47 1.64
N ASP A 12 12.25 -17.12 1.11
CA ASP A 12 13.63 -16.82 1.51
C ASP A 12 14.03 -15.44 0.95
N VAL A 13 13.97 -14.44 1.81
CA VAL A 13 14.21 -13.03 1.46
C VAL A 13 15.63 -12.72 0.96
N THR A 14 16.52 -13.70 0.99
CA THR A 14 17.90 -13.57 0.48
C THR A 14 18.09 -14.14 -0.92
N LYS A 15 17.04 -14.79 -1.49
CA LYS A 15 17.09 -15.47 -2.78
C LYS A 15 15.95 -15.06 -3.69
N THR A 16 16.28 -14.69 -4.90
CA THR A 16 15.27 -14.47 -5.97
C THR A 16 14.92 -15.78 -6.66
N ILE A 17 13.70 -15.87 -7.20
CA ILE A 17 13.39 -16.93 -8.15
C ILE A 17 14.25 -16.80 -9.42
N PRO A 18 14.48 -17.88 -10.17
CA PRO A 18 15.38 -17.86 -11.35
C PRO A 18 14.98 -16.85 -12.43
N GLU A 19 13.69 -16.51 -12.54
CA GLU A 19 13.14 -15.58 -13.53
C GLU A 19 13.43 -14.11 -13.19
N ILE A 20 13.88 -13.81 -11.98
CA ILE A 20 14.12 -12.44 -11.52
C ILE A 20 15.61 -12.18 -11.28
N ASN A 21 16.19 -11.31 -12.11
CA ASN A 21 17.47 -10.69 -11.88
C ASN A 21 17.27 -9.34 -11.16
N MET A 22 17.45 -9.32 -9.84
CA MET A 22 17.16 -8.14 -9.03
C MET A 22 18.08 -6.96 -9.36
N GLU A 23 19.34 -7.21 -9.67
CA GLU A 23 20.30 -6.16 -10.02
C GLU A 23 19.94 -5.47 -11.33
N GLU A 24 19.54 -6.27 -12.34
CA GLU A 24 19.07 -5.74 -13.62
C GLU A 24 17.78 -4.94 -13.45
N LEU A 25 16.85 -5.45 -12.64
CA LEU A 25 15.57 -4.81 -12.38
C LEU A 25 15.74 -3.45 -11.67
N VAL A 26 16.61 -3.39 -10.66
CA VAL A 26 16.96 -2.14 -9.97
C VAL A 26 17.65 -1.17 -10.94
N ALA A 27 18.57 -1.65 -11.77
CA ALA A 27 19.24 -0.82 -12.76
C ALA A 27 18.26 -0.25 -13.80
N TYR A 28 17.27 -1.05 -14.22
CA TYR A 28 16.21 -0.59 -15.09
C TYR A 28 15.32 0.46 -14.39
N GLY A 29 14.90 0.20 -13.15
CA GLY A 29 14.13 1.15 -12.35
C GLY A 29 14.83 2.51 -12.24
N LYS A 30 16.13 2.52 -11.93
CA LYS A 30 16.93 3.75 -11.88
C LYS A 30 16.93 4.53 -13.21
N LYS A 31 17.01 3.85 -14.35
CA LYS A 31 16.91 4.50 -15.67
C LYS A 31 15.53 5.13 -15.91
N LYS A 32 14.50 4.67 -15.23
CA LYS A 32 13.12 5.18 -15.29
C LYS A 32 12.79 6.14 -14.14
N ASN A 33 13.73 6.46 -13.28
CA ASN A 33 13.53 7.22 -12.05
C ASN A 33 12.48 6.57 -11.13
N VAL A 34 12.53 5.24 -11.01
CA VAL A 34 11.62 4.43 -10.18
C VAL A 34 12.43 3.57 -9.24
N ASP A 35 12.31 3.82 -7.96
CA ASP A 35 12.89 2.96 -6.92
C ASP A 35 12.02 1.73 -6.65
N LEU A 36 12.64 0.66 -6.12
CA LEU A 36 11.98 -0.60 -5.83
C LEU A 36 11.82 -0.81 -4.32
N ILE A 37 10.64 -1.32 -3.95
CA ILE A 37 10.27 -1.81 -2.62
C ILE A 37 9.91 -3.27 -2.77
N LEU A 38 10.39 -4.14 -1.87
CA LEU A 38 10.10 -5.57 -1.91
C LEU A 38 9.09 -5.96 -0.84
N TRP A 39 8.12 -6.78 -1.25
CA TRP A 39 7.25 -7.48 -0.31
C TRP A 39 8.02 -8.57 0.43
N VAL A 40 7.77 -8.71 1.73
CA VAL A 40 8.37 -9.76 2.57
C VAL A 40 7.35 -10.26 3.59
N SER A 41 7.32 -11.59 3.82
CA SER A 41 6.63 -12.16 4.97
C SER A 41 7.44 -11.94 6.24
N TRP A 42 6.80 -11.50 7.33
CA TRP A 42 7.47 -11.12 8.56
C TRP A 42 8.27 -12.27 9.21
N ALA A 43 7.74 -13.48 9.21
CA ALA A 43 8.34 -14.58 9.96
C ALA A 43 9.69 -15.02 9.37
N PRO A 44 9.82 -15.40 8.08
CA PRO A 44 11.11 -15.73 7.50
C PRO A 44 12.05 -14.50 7.44
N PHE A 45 11.51 -13.28 7.31
CA PHE A 45 12.31 -12.07 7.36
C PHE A 45 12.96 -11.88 8.75
N ARG A 46 12.20 -12.11 9.83
CA ARG A 46 12.70 -11.99 11.20
C ARG A 46 13.90 -12.89 11.48
N GLU A 47 13.87 -14.12 10.96
CA GLU A 47 14.96 -15.09 11.12
C GLU A 47 16.29 -14.62 10.51
N LYS A 48 16.24 -13.79 9.48
CA LYS A 48 17.38 -13.31 8.70
C LYS A 48 17.44 -11.78 8.57
N ILE A 49 16.88 -11.05 9.54
CA ILE A 49 16.62 -9.60 9.41
C ILE A 49 17.85 -8.78 8.99
N ASP A 50 19.00 -9.01 9.57
CA ASP A 50 20.23 -8.26 9.24
C ASP A 50 20.77 -8.68 7.87
N GLU A 51 20.82 -9.97 7.58
CA GLU A 51 21.23 -10.52 6.28
C GLU A 51 20.33 -10.01 5.15
N ALA A 52 19.01 -10.00 5.38
CA ALA A 52 18.04 -9.50 4.42
C ALA A 52 18.24 -8.01 4.13
N PHE A 53 18.34 -7.18 5.15
CA PHE A 53 18.58 -5.74 4.97
C PHE A 53 19.92 -5.45 4.29
N ASP A 54 20.98 -6.19 4.60
CA ASP A 54 22.28 -6.03 3.95
C ASP A 54 22.21 -6.45 2.48
N LYS A 55 21.53 -7.54 2.19
CA LYS A 55 21.27 -7.98 0.80
C LYS A 55 20.46 -6.96 0.00
N PHE A 56 19.41 -6.42 0.60
CA PHE A 56 18.56 -5.39 -0.05
C PHE A 56 19.34 -4.10 -0.30
N SER A 57 20.22 -3.73 0.63
CA SER A 57 21.15 -2.59 0.43
C SER A 57 22.11 -2.84 -0.74
N GLN A 58 22.67 -4.04 -0.85
CA GLN A 58 23.55 -4.43 -1.96
C GLN A 58 22.83 -4.37 -3.31
N TRP A 59 21.58 -4.84 -3.38
CA TRP A 59 20.77 -4.73 -4.60
C TRP A 59 20.34 -3.29 -4.91
N GLY A 60 20.35 -2.39 -3.92
CA GLY A 60 19.91 -1.01 -4.07
C GLY A 60 18.40 -0.82 -3.89
N ILE A 61 17.74 -1.75 -3.20
CA ILE A 61 16.33 -1.66 -2.81
C ILE A 61 16.13 -0.49 -1.84
N LYS A 62 14.99 0.18 -1.94
CA LYS A 62 14.67 1.41 -1.18
C LYS A 62 13.62 1.23 -0.09
N GLY A 63 13.05 0.05 0.04
CA GLY A 63 12.08 -0.21 1.10
C GLY A 63 11.56 -1.63 1.11
N ILE A 64 10.74 -1.90 2.10
CA ILE A 64 10.04 -3.17 2.28
C ILE A 64 8.55 -2.93 2.51
N LYS A 65 7.72 -3.81 1.96
CA LYS A 65 6.33 -4.02 2.34
C LYS A 65 6.29 -5.32 3.14
N MET A 66 6.19 -5.19 4.47
CA MET A 66 6.22 -6.34 5.37
C MET A 66 4.81 -6.78 5.71
N ASP A 67 4.50 -8.03 5.44
CA ASP A 67 3.15 -8.57 5.51
C ASP A 67 2.95 -9.70 6.53
N PHE A 68 1.69 -10.05 6.73
CA PHE A 68 1.19 -11.06 7.68
C PHE A 68 1.44 -10.74 9.16
N MET A 69 1.63 -9.46 9.49
CA MET A 69 1.89 -8.98 10.86
C MET A 69 0.60 -8.86 11.70
N ASN A 70 -0.28 -9.83 11.62
CA ASN A 70 -1.62 -9.86 12.24
C ASN A 70 -1.60 -10.16 13.75
N ARG A 71 -0.66 -9.57 14.48
CA ARG A 71 -0.50 -9.64 15.93
C ARG A 71 -0.25 -8.23 16.50
N ASP A 72 -0.69 -8.00 17.73
CA ASP A 72 -0.51 -6.75 18.48
C ASP A 72 -0.04 -6.98 19.92
N ASP A 73 0.47 -8.17 20.22
CA ASP A 73 1.15 -8.47 21.46
C ASP A 73 2.51 -7.77 21.55
N GLN A 74 3.07 -7.68 22.76
CA GLN A 74 4.29 -6.93 23.03
C GLN A 74 5.46 -7.35 22.15
N GLU A 75 5.64 -8.64 21.91
CA GLU A 75 6.73 -9.16 21.07
C GLU A 75 6.63 -8.65 19.63
N MET A 76 5.42 -8.65 19.07
CA MET A 76 5.20 -8.14 17.71
C MET A 76 5.33 -6.62 17.67
N VAL A 77 4.83 -5.89 18.66
CA VAL A 77 5.00 -4.44 18.75
C VAL A 77 6.48 -4.07 18.80
N ASP A 78 7.28 -4.75 19.60
CA ASP A 78 8.73 -4.54 19.65
C ASP A 78 9.40 -4.81 18.30
N PHE A 79 8.92 -5.82 17.57
CA PHE A 79 9.40 -6.14 16.23
C PHE A 79 9.08 -5.06 15.19
N TYR A 80 7.89 -4.43 15.23
CA TYR A 80 7.60 -3.25 14.40
C TYR A 80 8.66 -2.15 14.59
N TYR A 81 8.99 -1.84 15.85
CA TYR A 81 10.01 -0.83 16.16
C TYR A 81 11.43 -1.26 15.74
N GLU A 82 11.76 -2.53 15.89
CA GLU A 82 13.05 -3.08 15.43
C GLU A 82 13.21 -2.94 13.92
N VAL A 83 12.20 -3.36 13.15
CA VAL A 83 12.18 -3.26 11.68
C VAL A 83 12.29 -1.81 11.24
N ALA A 84 11.48 -0.92 11.79
CA ALA A 84 11.50 0.51 11.45
C ALA A 84 12.88 1.14 11.68
N ARG A 85 13.51 0.84 12.82
CA ARG A 85 14.85 1.32 13.17
C ARG A 85 15.95 0.78 12.25
N LYS A 86 15.94 -0.53 11.99
CA LYS A 86 16.94 -1.17 11.10
C LYS A 86 16.81 -0.70 9.66
N ALA A 87 15.58 -0.50 9.17
CA ALA A 87 15.30 0.07 7.87
C ALA A 87 15.79 1.53 7.78
N ALA A 88 15.50 2.35 8.81
CA ALA A 88 15.95 3.75 8.87
C ALA A 88 17.48 3.85 8.81
N ALA A 89 18.19 3.00 9.54
CA ALA A 89 19.66 2.97 9.53
C ALA A 89 20.24 2.70 8.13
N ARG A 90 19.48 2.07 7.24
CA ARG A 90 19.83 1.76 5.85
C ARG A 90 19.13 2.68 4.83
N LYS A 91 18.45 3.72 5.29
CA LYS A 91 17.67 4.67 4.46
C LYS A 91 16.61 3.95 3.61
N MET A 92 15.94 2.98 4.20
CA MET A 92 14.86 2.23 3.58
C MET A 92 13.51 2.64 4.14
N LEU A 93 12.52 2.67 3.26
CA LEU A 93 11.11 2.92 3.56
C LEU A 93 10.44 1.63 4.04
N VAL A 94 9.37 1.78 4.80
CA VAL A 94 8.59 0.64 5.31
C VAL A 94 7.10 0.90 5.10
N ASP A 95 6.40 -0.13 4.62
CA ASP A 95 4.96 -0.28 4.64
C ASP A 95 4.63 -1.56 5.43
N PHE A 96 3.77 -1.47 6.45
CA PHE A 96 3.34 -2.63 7.22
C PHE A 96 1.98 -3.12 6.75
N HIS A 97 1.92 -4.39 6.36
CA HIS A 97 0.73 -5.07 5.85
C HIS A 97 0.29 -6.24 6.73
N GLY A 98 -0.96 -6.69 6.59
CA GLY A 98 -1.53 -7.60 7.57
C GLY A 98 -1.44 -7.06 9.01
N ALA A 99 -1.35 -5.76 9.15
CA ALA A 99 -0.96 -5.05 10.37
C ALA A 99 -2.16 -4.54 11.14
N TYR A 100 -1.99 -4.30 12.44
CA TYR A 100 -2.96 -3.52 13.19
C TYR A 100 -2.80 -2.01 12.87
N LYS A 101 -3.80 -1.19 13.25
CA LYS A 101 -3.76 0.27 13.03
C LYS A 101 -2.53 0.92 13.68
N PRO A 102 -1.95 1.97 13.08
CA PRO A 102 -0.81 2.69 13.67
C PRO A 102 -1.11 3.21 15.08
N THR A 103 -0.10 3.15 15.96
CA THR A 103 -0.17 3.65 17.35
C THR A 103 0.86 4.75 17.65
N GLY A 104 1.33 5.44 16.61
CA GLY A 104 2.24 6.57 16.74
C GLY A 104 3.67 6.31 16.25
N TRP A 105 4.01 5.10 15.80
CA TRP A 105 5.34 4.77 15.26
C TRP A 105 5.77 5.66 14.09
N LEU A 106 4.81 6.13 13.27
CA LEU A 106 5.06 7.04 12.15
C LEU A 106 5.72 8.36 12.58
N ARG A 107 5.47 8.82 13.81
CA ARG A 107 6.11 10.01 14.37
C ARG A 107 7.53 9.76 14.84
N THR A 108 7.79 8.54 15.32
CA THR A 108 9.12 8.12 15.78
C THR A 108 10.01 7.72 14.61
N PHE A 109 9.42 7.08 13.60
CA PHE A 109 10.10 6.54 12.42
C PHE A 109 9.46 7.08 11.14
N PRO A 110 9.88 8.25 10.65
CA PRO A 110 9.30 8.86 9.44
C PRO A 110 9.57 8.07 8.15
N ASN A 111 10.42 7.06 8.19
CA ASN A 111 10.62 6.09 7.11
C ASN A 111 9.50 5.03 7.03
N VAL A 112 8.63 4.91 8.03
CA VAL A 112 7.39 4.13 7.93
C VAL A 112 6.34 5.03 7.29
N LEU A 113 6.06 4.82 6.01
CA LEU A 113 5.22 5.72 5.22
C LEU A 113 3.73 5.48 5.44
N THR A 114 3.34 4.23 5.48
CA THR A 114 1.95 3.82 5.56
C THR A 114 1.82 2.46 6.22
N SER A 115 0.61 2.05 6.48
CA SER A 115 0.29 0.75 7.06
C SER A 115 -1.13 0.34 6.64
N GLU A 116 -1.36 -0.95 6.44
CA GLU A 116 -2.70 -1.43 6.15
C GLU A 116 -3.64 -1.25 7.36
N GLY A 117 -3.79 -2.21 8.22
CA GLY A 117 -4.70 -2.17 9.37
C GLY A 117 -6.14 -1.81 9.02
N VAL A 118 -6.60 -2.17 7.82
CA VAL A 118 -7.89 -1.81 7.24
C VAL A 118 -8.42 -2.94 6.36
N ALA A 119 -9.74 -3.08 6.26
CA ALA A 119 -10.34 -3.87 5.20
C ALA A 119 -10.28 -3.08 3.88
N GLY A 120 -9.16 -3.18 3.18
CA GLY A 120 -8.89 -2.51 1.91
C GLY A 120 -9.54 -3.19 0.70
N LEU A 121 -9.23 -2.70 -0.50
CA LEU A 121 -9.78 -3.24 -1.73
C LEU A 121 -9.51 -4.73 -1.89
N GLU A 122 -8.37 -5.22 -1.44
CA GLU A 122 -7.99 -6.62 -1.54
C GLU A 122 -9.05 -7.56 -0.96
N ASN A 123 -9.80 -7.13 0.04
CA ASN A 123 -10.85 -7.91 0.67
C ASN A 123 -12.01 -8.28 -0.29
N HIS A 124 -12.11 -7.65 -1.46
CA HIS A 124 -13.03 -8.11 -2.52
C HIS A 124 -12.65 -9.48 -3.11
N LYS A 125 -11.42 -9.94 -2.90
CA LYS A 125 -10.97 -11.28 -3.33
C LYS A 125 -11.66 -12.42 -2.58
N TRP A 126 -12.21 -12.15 -1.40
CA TRP A 126 -12.81 -13.16 -0.53
C TRP A 126 -14.11 -12.73 0.19
N GLY A 127 -14.58 -11.51 -0.05
CA GLY A 127 -15.81 -11.03 0.57
C GLY A 127 -16.50 -9.91 -0.18
N SER A 128 -17.74 -9.60 0.21
CA SER A 128 -18.54 -8.51 -0.37
C SER A 128 -18.80 -7.38 0.62
N PHE A 129 -18.11 -7.35 1.76
CA PHE A 129 -18.34 -6.41 2.85
C PHE A 129 -17.66 -5.05 2.64
N VAL A 130 -16.70 -4.93 1.72
CA VAL A 130 -16.07 -3.67 1.35
C VAL A 130 -16.97 -2.92 0.38
N THR A 131 -17.91 -2.16 0.92
CA THR A 131 -18.90 -1.40 0.15
C THR A 131 -18.51 0.07 0.02
N PRO A 132 -19.14 0.86 -0.87
CA PRO A 132 -18.95 2.31 -0.89
C PRO A 132 -19.24 2.98 0.46
N LYS A 133 -20.21 2.47 1.23
CA LYS A 133 -20.49 2.95 2.60
C LYS A 133 -19.31 2.67 3.55
N HIS A 134 -18.71 1.48 3.48
CA HIS A 134 -17.49 1.17 4.23
C HIS A 134 -16.39 2.17 3.86
N ASN A 135 -16.13 2.38 2.59
CA ASN A 135 -15.07 3.26 2.09
C ASN A 135 -15.21 4.70 2.60
N VAL A 136 -16.41 5.29 2.55
CA VAL A 136 -16.63 6.66 3.06
C VAL A 136 -16.70 6.75 4.58
N THR A 137 -16.65 5.61 5.29
CA THR A 137 -16.54 5.55 6.77
C THR A 137 -15.08 5.57 7.24
N LEU A 138 -14.15 5.03 6.44
CA LEU A 138 -12.73 4.91 6.81
C LEU A 138 -12.05 6.23 7.18
N PRO A 139 -12.31 7.37 6.51
CA PRO A 139 -11.75 8.66 6.91
C PRO A 139 -12.11 9.08 8.33
N PHE A 140 -13.24 8.65 8.86
CA PHE A 140 -13.71 8.98 10.22
C PHE A 140 -13.28 7.96 11.28
N THR A 141 -12.73 6.84 10.87
CA THR A 141 -12.35 5.71 11.74
C THR A 141 -10.87 5.37 11.59
N ARG A 142 -10.51 4.57 10.60
CA ARG A 142 -9.14 4.08 10.40
C ARG A 142 -8.12 5.20 10.17
N MET A 143 -8.44 6.20 9.35
CA MET A 143 -7.51 7.28 9.02
C MET A 143 -7.19 8.21 10.20
N VAL A 144 -8.02 8.22 11.24
CA VAL A 144 -7.73 8.96 12.48
C VAL A 144 -6.44 8.46 13.15
N ALA A 145 -6.05 7.21 12.91
CA ALA A 145 -4.82 6.63 13.42
C ALA A 145 -3.58 6.95 12.56
N GLY A 146 -3.75 7.53 11.37
CA GLY A 146 -2.66 7.89 10.44
C GLY A 146 -2.83 7.31 9.05
N PRO A 147 -1.83 7.49 8.17
CA PRO A 147 -1.84 7.01 6.79
C PRO A 147 -2.26 5.56 6.64
N MET A 148 -2.93 5.26 5.52
CA MET A 148 -3.59 3.99 5.31
C MET A 148 -3.29 3.44 3.92
N ASP A 149 -2.72 2.23 3.85
CA ASP A 149 -2.59 1.49 2.59
C ASP A 149 -3.86 0.69 2.29
N TYR A 150 -4.80 1.34 1.62
CA TYR A 150 -6.07 0.74 1.19
C TYR A 150 -5.96 0.04 -0.17
N THR A 151 -5.01 0.42 -1.01
CA THR A 151 -4.83 -0.07 -2.38
C THR A 151 -6.07 0.14 -3.27
N PRO A 152 -6.54 1.38 -3.51
CA PRO A 152 -7.69 1.65 -4.36
C PRO A 152 -7.37 1.50 -5.86
N GLY A 153 -8.36 1.75 -6.73
CA GLY A 153 -8.14 1.96 -8.16
C GLY A 153 -8.49 0.81 -9.07
N ALA A 154 -9.29 -0.19 -8.63
CA ALA A 154 -9.78 -1.22 -9.54
C ALA A 154 -10.59 -0.61 -10.70
N MET A 155 -10.22 -0.97 -11.93
CA MET A 155 -10.88 -0.48 -13.15
C MET A 155 -12.11 -1.33 -13.51
N ILE A 156 -12.25 -2.51 -12.92
CA ILE A 156 -13.43 -3.38 -13.03
C ILE A 156 -14.33 -3.11 -11.82
N ASN A 157 -15.57 -2.70 -12.08
CA ASN A 157 -16.49 -2.29 -11.03
C ASN A 157 -17.86 -2.95 -11.22
N PHE A 158 -18.48 -3.34 -10.12
CA PHE A 158 -19.78 -4.00 -10.11
C PHE A 158 -20.80 -3.20 -9.29
N HIS A 159 -22.06 -3.31 -9.69
CA HIS A 159 -23.14 -2.97 -8.77
C HIS A 159 -23.14 -3.99 -7.62
N GLU A 160 -23.51 -3.58 -6.42
CA GLU A 160 -23.45 -4.44 -5.22
C GLU A 160 -24.12 -5.82 -5.42
N LYS A 161 -25.30 -5.84 -6.06
CA LYS A 161 -26.05 -7.09 -6.37
C LYS A 161 -25.37 -8.02 -7.38
N ASP A 162 -24.46 -7.49 -8.18
CA ASP A 162 -23.79 -8.20 -9.29
C ASP A 162 -22.33 -8.54 -8.94
N HIS A 163 -21.86 -8.12 -7.76
CA HIS A 163 -20.49 -8.38 -7.32
C HIS A 163 -20.22 -9.88 -7.20
N LYS A 164 -19.07 -10.28 -7.75
CA LYS A 164 -18.57 -11.66 -7.65
C LYS A 164 -17.21 -11.65 -6.96
N ILE A 165 -17.00 -12.66 -6.13
CA ILE A 165 -15.70 -12.88 -5.49
C ILE A 165 -14.77 -13.53 -6.51
N TRP A 166 -13.72 -12.81 -6.90
CA TRP A 166 -12.67 -13.29 -7.81
C TRP A 166 -11.30 -13.06 -7.20
N PHE A 167 -10.63 -14.14 -6.82
CA PHE A 167 -9.35 -14.05 -6.15
C PHE A 167 -8.26 -13.40 -7.02
N ASN A 168 -8.21 -13.72 -8.30
CA ASN A 168 -7.15 -13.29 -9.22
C ASN A 168 -7.52 -12.05 -10.05
N LEU A 169 -8.62 -11.38 -9.76
CA LEU A 169 -9.05 -10.23 -10.52
C LEU A 169 -9.37 -9.06 -9.58
N PRO A 170 -8.60 -7.96 -9.64
CA PRO A 170 -8.96 -6.75 -8.93
C PRO A 170 -10.29 -6.23 -9.41
N ALA A 171 -11.26 -6.16 -8.51
CA ALA A 171 -12.59 -5.66 -8.80
C ALA A 171 -13.15 -4.94 -7.57
N SER A 172 -14.10 -4.06 -7.76
CA SER A 172 -14.72 -3.33 -6.65
C SER A 172 -16.22 -3.17 -6.80
N VAL A 173 -16.90 -2.91 -5.69
CA VAL A 173 -18.28 -2.44 -5.68
C VAL A 173 -18.31 -0.92 -5.84
N GLY A 174 -19.19 -0.41 -6.71
CA GLY A 174 -19.35 1.01 -6.95
C GLY A 174 -18.90 1.44 -8.35
N THR A 175 -18.16 2.53 -8.45
CA THR A 175 -17.73 3.12 -9.72
C THR A 175 -16.24 3.41 -9.76
N ARG A 176 -15.67 3.57 -10.97
CA ARG A 176 -14.28 4.03 -11.13
C ARG A 176 -14.07 5.40 -10.50
N CYS A 177 -15.01 6.33 -10.67
CA CYS A 177 -14.92 7.64 -10.02
C CYS A 177 -14.81 7.54 -8.50
N HIS A 178 -15.52 6.60 -7.88
CA HIS A 178 -15.37 6.33 -6.45
C HIS A 178 -13.97 5.81 -6.12
N GLN A 179 -13.44 4.90 -6.92
CA GLN A 179 -12.07 4.40 -6.76
C GLN A 179 -11.01 5.50 -6.92
N LEU A 180 -11.17 6.35 -7.93
CA LEU A 180 -10.26 7.48 -8.17
C LEU A 180 -10.34 8.53 -7.06
N GLY A 181 -11.54 8.81 -6.55
CA GLY A 181 -11.75 9.74 -5.44
C GLY A 181 -11.03 9.34 -4.15
N MET A 182 -10.79 8.05 -3.93
CA MET A 182 -10.06 7.57 -2.78
C MET A 182 -8.58 8.00 -2.77
N TYR A 183 -7.95 8.19 -3.93
CA TYR A 183 -6.58 8.74 -4.01
C TYR A 183 -6.48 10.19 -3.56
N VAL A 184 -7.59 10.92 -3.59
CA VAL A 184 -7.65 12.30 -3.10
C VAL A 184 -8.02 12.34 -1.62
N VAL A 185 -8.92 11.45 -1.18
CA VAL A 185 -9.50 11.47 0.18
C VAL A 185 -8.62 10.73 1.19
N TYR A 186 -7.99 9.62 0.79
CA TYR A 186 -7.18 8.80 1.69
C TYR A 186 -5.77 9.33 1.80
N GLU A 187 -5.33 9.55 3.03
CA GLU A 187 -3.95 9.90 3.33
C GLU A 187 -3.06 8.65 3.22
N SER A 188 -2.12 8.68 2.29
CA SER A 188 -1.03 7.71 2.20
C SER A 188 0.11 8.29 1.34
N PRO A 189 1.29 8.53 1.90
CA PRO A 189 2.46 8.97 1.13
C PRO A 189 2.97 7.92 0.11
N LEU A 190 2.52 6.68 0.24
CA LEU A 190 2.77 5.60 -0.70
C LEU A 190 1.42 5.05 -1.16
N GLN A 191 0.89 5.59 -2.24
CA GLN A 191 -0.37 5.14 -2.84
C GLN A 191 -0.11 4.00 -3.83
N MET A 192 -0.79 2.87 -3.61
CA MET A 192 -0.71 1.70 -4.49
C MET A 192 -1.81 1.75 -5.54
N LEU A 193 -1.54 1.22 -6.72
CA LEU A 193 -2.52 0.99 -7.78
C LEU A 193 -2.96 -0.48 -7.73
N ALA A 194 -4.26 -0.72 -7.52
CA ALA A 194 -4.79 -2.07 -7.30
C ALA A 194 -4.80 -2.95 -8.55
N ASP A 195 -4.85 -2.34 -9.73
CA ASP A 195 -5.10 -3.06 -10.98
C ASP A 195 -3.84 -3.29 -11.82
N SER A 196 -3.95 -4.11 -12.85
CA SER A 196 -2.85 -4.35 -13.77
C SER A 196 -2.59 -3.15 -14.68
N PRO A 197 -1.35 -2.92 -15.13
CA PRO A 197 -1.05 -1.88 -16.11
C PRO A 197 -1.92 -1.96 -17.37
N SER A 198 -2.23 -3.18 -17.83
CA SER A 198 -3.07 -3.40 -19.02
C SER A 198 -4.48 -2.83 -18.87
N ASN A 199 -5.07 -2.92 -17.68
CA ASN A 199 -6.39 -2.35 -17.41
C ASN A 199 -6.35 -0.82 -17.33
N TYR A 200 -5.31 -0.26 -16.72
CA TYR A 200 -5.12 1.19 -16.72
C TYR A 200 -4.91 1.77 -18.11
N TYR A 201 -4.13 1.11 -18.99
CA TYR A 201 -3.95 1.55 -20.37
C TYR A 201 -5.23 1.52 -21.20
N ARG A 202 -6.23 0.72 -20.84
CA ARG A 202 -7.56 0.72 -21.49
C ARG A 202 -8.43 1.88 -21.07
N GLU A 203 -8.06 2.58 -19.98
CA GLU A 203 -8.84 3.65 -19.36
C GLU A 203 -8.02 4.96 -19.32
N PRO A 204 -7.71 5.55 -20.49
CA PRO A 204 -6.75 6.66 -20.58
C PRO A 204 -7.17 7.90 -19.77
N VAL A 205 -8.48 8.19 -19.66
CA VAL A 205 -8.99 9.31 -18.85
C VAL A 205 -8.69 9.08 -17.36
N CYS A 206 -8.86 7.85 -16.87
CA CYS A 206 -8.51 7.51 -15.49
C CYS A 206 -7.01 7.62 -15.24
N MET A 207 -6.20 7.20 -16.20
CA MET A 207 -4.74 7.30 -16.11
C MET A 207 -4.25 8.73 -16.16
N GLU A 208 -4.84 9.58 -16.98
CA GLU A 208 -4.54 11.01 -17.02
C GLU A 208 -4.79 11.65 -15.65
N PHE A 209 -5.94 11.36 -15.04
CA PHE A 209 -6.24 11.83 -13.67
C PHE A 209 -5.21 11.31 -12.67
N LEU A 210 -4.95 9.99 -12.61
CA LEU A 210 -4.03 9.38 -11.66
C LEU A 210 -2.59 9.91 -11.80
N SER A 211 -2.16 10.24 -13.01
CA SER A 211 -0.83 10.79 -13.26
C SER A 211 -0.61 12.19 -12.68
N GLN A 212 -1.70 12.90 -12.36
CA GLN A 212 -1.70 14.26 -11.83
C GLN A 212 -1.98 14.32 -10.33
N VAL A 213 -2.52 13.24 -9.73
CA VAL A 213 -2.83 13.20 -8.30
C VAL A 213 -1.55 13.05 -7.49
N PRO A 214 -1.18 14.02 -6.65
CA PRO A 214 -0.04 13.89 -5.76
C PRO A 214 -0.35 12.93 -4.61
N VAL A 215 0.68 12.35 -4.02
CA VAL A 215 0.56 11.48 -2.84
C VAL A 215 0.70 12.24 -1.52
N VAL A 216 1.14 13.49 -1.58
CA VAL A 216 1.28 14.40 -0.42
C VAL A 216 0.63 15.73 -0.75
N TRP A 217 -0.17 16.24 0.18
CA TRP A 217 -0.93 17.47 0.04
C TRP A 217 -0.44 18.51 1.04
N ASP A 218 -0.31 19.77 0.64
CA ASP A 218 0.01 20.87 1.56
C ASP A 218 -1.17 21.26 2.41
N GLU A 219 -2.36 21.24 1.83
CA GLU A 219 -3.59 21.59 2.52
C GLU A 219 -4.73 20.67 2.07
N THR A 220 -5.52 20.21 3.04
CA THR A 220 -6.77 19.49 2.80
C THR A 220 -7.90 20.14 3.58
N ARG A 221 -8.97 20.57 2.89
CA ARG A 221 -10.16 21.12 3.52
C ARG A 221 -11.34 20.19 3.35
N VAL A 222 -11.96 19.79 4.45
CA VAL A 222 -13.20 19.03 4.42
C VAL A 222 -14.36 20.02 4.31
N LEU A 223 -15.01 20.07 3.15
CA LEU A 223 -16.10 21.00 2.89
C LEU A 223 -17.44 20.49 3.43
N LYS A 224 -17.66 19.18 3.34
CA LYS A 224 -18.87 18.54 3.87
C LYS A 224 -18.56 17.08 4.18
N ALA A 225 -19.06 16.59 5.30
CA ALA A 225 -18.83 15.23 5.75
C ALA A 225 -20.06 14.64 6.45
N SER A 226 -20.32 13.36 6.21
CA SER A 226 -21.34 12.57 6.89
C SER A 226 -20.90 11.12 6.93
N VAL A 227 -20.72 10.56 8.11
CA VAL A 227 -20.20 9.21 8.30
C VAL A 227 -21.04 8.17 7.55
N GLY A 228 -20.37 7.33 6.78
CA GLY A 228 -21.01 6.27 5.99
C GLY A 228 -21.89 6.75 4.82
N CYS A 229 -21.81 8.05 4.47
CA CYS A 229 -22.63 8.63 3.42
C CYS A 229 -21.82 9.50 2.45
N LEU A 230 -21.10 10.49 2.95
CA LEU A 230 -20.45 11.52 2.14
C LEU A 230 -19.18 12.01 2.79
N LEU A 231 -18.13 12.18 1.96
CA LEU A 231 -16.99 13.02 2.25
C LEU A 231 -16.67 13.86 1.02
N TYR A 232 -16.59 15.19 1.20
CA TYR A 232 -16.25 16.14 0.15
C TYR A 232 -15.08 17.00 0.61
N THR A 233 -13.98 16.95 -0.10
CA THR A 233 -12.74 17.65 0.22
C THR A 233 -12.30 18.57 -0.90
N SER A 234 -11.50 19.57 -0.56
CA SER A 234 -10.78 20.42 -1.50
C SER A 234 -9.30 20.39 -1.09
N PRO A 235 -8.50 19.49 -1.66
CA PRO A 235 -7.07 19.45 -1.40
C PRO A 235 -6.32 20.47 -2.23
N SER A 236 -5.16 20.89 -1.73
CA SER A 236 -4.17 21.69 -2.47
C SER A 236 -2.87 20.89 -2.56
N PRO A 237 -2.38 20.62 -3.77
CA PRO A 237 -1.14 19.89 -3.94
C PRO A 237 0.06 20.72 -3.45
N ARG A 238 1.11 20.04 -3.11
CA ARG A 238 2.43 20.63 -2.86
C ARG A 238 3.11 20.89 -4.21
N ASP A 239 3.60 22.10 -4.42
CA ASP A 239 4.39 22.48 -5.60
C ASP A 239 5.78 21.82 -5.62
#